data_f3afb29216d15bf34c882c8a96558543
#
_entry.id   f3afb29216d15bf34c882c8a96558543
#
_cell.length_a   1.000
_cell.length_b   1.000
_cell.length_c   1.000
_cell.angle_alpha   90.00
_cell.angle_beta   90.00
_cell.angle_gamma   90.00
#
_symmetry.space_group_name_H-M   'P 1'
#
loop_
_entity.id
_entity.type
_entity.pdbx_description
1 polymer ?
#
loop_
_entity_poly.entity_id
_entity_poly.type
_entity_poly.pdbx_seq_one_letter_code
_entity_poly.pdbx_strand_id
1 'polypeptide(L)'
;VGSEMCIRDREDNTVVVTRPNDERRNRALHGLNRSLVANLVTGVTQGYTTKMEIFGVGYRVAAKGRDLEFALGYSHPVPIEAPEGITFAVESPTKFSVSGIDKQQVGQISANIRRLRRPDPYKGKGIRYEGEQIRRKVGKTGK
;
A
#
# COMPACT_ATOMS: atom_id res chain seq x y z
N VAL A 1 4.55 -2.47 -21.07
CA VAL A 1 3.85 -1.22 -21.02
C VAL A 1 2.90 -1.13 -22.19
N GLY A 2 1.60 -1.21 -21.94
CA GLY A 2 0.57 -1.38 -22.96
C GLY A 2 0.18 -0.12 -23.72
N SER A 3 1.15 0.67 -24.15
CA SER A 3 0.92 1.86 -24.95
C SER A 3 2.00 1.98 -26.00
N GLU A 4 1.91 2.98 -26.86
CA GLU A 4 2.90 3.25 -27.89
C GLU A 4 4.27 3.71 -27.34
N MET A 5 4.42 3.75 -26.03
CA MET A 5 5.69 4.05 -25.36
C MET A 5 6.62 2.86 -25.46
N CYS A 6 7.85 3.14 -25.88
CA CYS A 6 8.89 2.13 -25.96
C CYS A 6 9.96 2.37 -24.90
N ILE A 7 10.38 1.30 -24.24
CA ILE A 7 11.59 1.32 -23.45
C ILE A 7 12.74 1.08 -24.42
N ARG A 8 13.57 2.09 -24.63
CA ARG A 8 14.77 1.93 -25.44
C ARG A 8 15.83 1.15 -24.69
N ASP A 9 16.81 0.68 -25.46
CA ASP A 9 17.89 -0.13 -24.96
C ASP A 9 18.60 0.49 -23.75
N ARG A 10 19.16 -0.38 -22.96
CA ARG A 10 19.96 -0.04 -21.81
C ARG A 10 21.28 0.59 -22.26
N GLU A 11 21.38 1.90 -22.12
CA GLU A 11 22.62 2.64 -22.36
C GLU A 11 23.27 2.99 -21.02
N ASP A 12 24.54 2.63 -20.83
CA ASP A 12 25.33 2.99 -19.64
C ASP A 12 24.63 2.77 -18.28
N ASN A 13 24.01 1.61 -18.11
CA ASN A 13 23.22 1.28 -16.92
C ASN A 13 21.99 2.16 -16.69
N THR A 14 21.53 2.86 -17.71
CA THR A 14 20.29 3.63 -17.65
C THR A 14 19.23 3.05 -18.56
N VAL A 15 17.97 3.21 -18.16
CA VAL A 15 16.81 2.84 -18.96
C VAL A 15 16.17 4.12 -19.48
N VAL A 16 16.02 4.21 -20.81
CA VAL A 16 15.45 5.39 -21.47
C VAL A 16 14.03 5.08 -21.93
N VAL A 17 13.08 5.90 -21.51
CA VAL A 17 11.70 5.83 -21.97
C VAL A 17 11.45 6.96 -22.96
N THR A 18 10.98 6.63 -24.15
CA THR A 18 10.71 7.61 -25.21
C THR A 18 9.24 7.61 -25.61
N ARG A 19 8.81 8.71 -26.20
CA ARG A 19 7.45 8.85 -26.72
C ARG A 19 7.49 9.12 -28.23
N PRO A 20 6.43 8.69 -29.00
CA PRO A 20 6.43 8.87 -30.46
C PRO A 20 6.21 10.33 -30.88
N ASN A 21 5.53 11.14 -30.11
CA ASN A 21 5.29 12.56 -30.40
C ASN A 21 4.94 13.35 -29.13
N ASP A 22 4.65 14.65 -29.28
CA ASP A 22 4.35 15.55 -28.17
C ASP A 22 2.86 15.78 -27.94
N GLU A 23 1.99 14.90 -28.40
CA GLU A 23 0.57 14.99 -28.09
C GLU A 23 0.36 14.94 -26.57
N ARG A 24 -0.68 15.64 -26.12
CA ARG A 24 -1.03 15.74 -24.69
C ARG A 24 -1.12 14.38 -24.01
N ARG A 25 -1.76 13.42 -24.68
CA ARG A 25 -1.89 12.04 -24.17
C ARG A 25 -0.53 11.37 -24.04
N ASN A 26 0.33 11.50 -25.05
CA ASN A 26 1.64 10.86 -25.05
C ASN A 26 2.59 11.51 -24.05
N ARG A 27 2.50 12.81 -23.82
CA ARG A 27 3.27 13.47 -22.76
C ARG A 27 2.87 12.96 -21.37
N ALA A 28 1.56 12.80 -21.12
CA ALA A 28 1.06 12.28 -19.86
C ALA A 28 1.50 10.83 -19.64
N LEU A 29 1.37 9.97 -20.66
CA LEU A 29 1.80 8.58 -20.60
C LEU A 29 3.32 8.44 -20.44
N HIS A 30 4.09 9.31 -21.09
CA HIS A 30 5.56 9.33 -20.98
C HIS A 30 5.98 9.55 -19.52
N GLY A 31 5.43 10.58 -18.87
CA GLY A 31 5.72 10.85 -17.46
C GLY A 31 5.31 9.69 -16.54
N LEU A 32 4.11 9.14 -16.76
CA LEU A 32 3.60 8.00 -15.99
C LEU A 32 4.51 6.77 -16.15
N ASN A 33 4.83 6.40 -17.38
CA ASN A 33 5.64 5.22 -17.65
C ASN A 33 7.06 5.36 -17.09
N ARG A 34 7.65 6.54 -17.18
CA ARG A 34 8.96 6.83 -16.59
C ARG A 34 8.91 6.61 -15.08
N SER A 35 7.90 7.13 -14.40
CA SER A 35 7.73 6.97 -12.97
C SER A 35 7.53 5.51 -12.57
N LEU A 36 6.73 4.76 -13.33
CA LEU A 36 6.51 3.34 -13.08
C LEU A 36 7.80 2.52 -13.21
N VAL A 37 8.59 2.79 -14.24
CA VAL A 37 9.87 2.11 -14.44
C VAL A 37 10.85 2.46 -13.31
N ALA A 38 10.93 3.72 -12.92
CA ALA A 38 11.77 4.16 -11.81
C ALA A 38 11.36 3.47 -10.50
N ASN A 39 10.05 3.34 -10.25
CA ASN A 39 9.53 2.63 -9.08
C ASN A 39 9.89 1.14 -9.09
N LEU A 40 9.85 0.49 -10.25
CA LEU A 40 10.24 -0.91 -10.39
C LEU A 40 11.73 -1.11 -10.07
N VAL A 41 12.59 -0.23 -10.59
CA VAL A 41 14.03 -0.28 -10.31
C VAL A 41 14.30 -0.10 -8.81
N THR A 42 13.68 0.87 -8.19
CA THR A 42 13.80 1.09 -6.74
C THR A 42 13.28 -0.11 -5.95
N GLY A 43 12.15 -0.68 -6.38
CA GLY A 43 11.56 -1.84 -5.73
C GLY A 43 12.44 -3.08 -5.76
N VAL A 44 13.10 -3.34 -6.88
CA VAL A 44 14.01 -4.49 -7.03
C VAL A 44 15.28 -4.30 -6.20
N THR A 45 15.78 -3.07 -6.07
CA THR A 45 17.01 -2.79 -5.33
C THR A 45 16.80 -2.61 -3.83
N GLN A 46 15.78 -1.87 -3.43
CA GLN A 46 15.53 -1.50 -2.03
C GLN A 46 14.25 -2.10 -1.44
N GLY A 47 13.26 -2.36 -2.29
CA GLY A 47 11.93 -2.76 -1.85
C GLY A 47 11.11 -1.61 -1.31
N TYR A 48 9.83 -1.86 -1.09
CA TYR A 48 8.90 -0.92 -0.49
C TYR A 48 8.27 -1.55 0.74
N THR A 49 8.19 -0.80 1.82
CA THR A 49 7.58 -1.25 3.06
C THR A 49 6.59 -0.20 3.54
N THR A 50 5.36 -0.61 3.79
CA THR A 50 4.34 0.24 4.40
C THR A 50 4.05 -0.30 5.79
N LYS A 51 4.25 0.53 6.79
CA LYS A 51 3.94 0.20 8.17
C LYS A 51 2.53 0.65 8.50
N MET A 52 1.82 -0.18 9.22
CA MET A 52 0.43 0.07 9.60
C MET A 52 0.21 -0.24 11.07
N GLU A 53 -0.75 0.45 11.66
CA GLU A 53 -1.10 0.33 13.07
C GLU A 53 -2.59 0.06 13.21
N ILE A 54 -2.95 -0.67 14.25
CA ILE A 54 -4.34 -0.95 14.61
C ILE A 54 -4.64 -0.27 15.95
N PHE A 55 -5.72 0.48 15.98
CA PHE A 55 -6.21 1.12 17.21
C PHE A 55 -7.58 0.59 17.55
N GLY A 56 -7.79 0.27 18.79
CA GLY A 56 -9.05 -0.22 19.31
C GLY A 56 -8.86 -1.33 20.32
N VAL A 57 -9.67 -1.34 21.36
CA VAL A 57 -9.64 -2.38 22.39
C VAL A 57 -10.10 -3.71 21.77
N GLY A 58 -9.28 -4.74 21.90
CA GLY A 58 -9.57 -6.06 21.37
C GLY A 58 -9.27 -6.23 19.88
N TYR A 59 -8.86 -5.16 19.18
CA TYR A 59 -8.43 -5.24 17.79
C TYR A 59 -6.99 -5.73 17.72
N ARG A 60 -6.75 -6.74 16.90
CA ARG A 60 -5.41 -7.32 16.80
C ARG A 60 -5.19 -7.96 15.43
N VAL A 61 -3.93 -8.15 15.09
CA VAL A 61 -3.48 -8.90 13.92
C VAL A 61 -2.58 -10.04 14.37
N ALA A 62 -2.67 -11.16 13.69
CA ALA A 62 -1.80 -12.30 13.90
C ALA A 62 -1.29 -12.80 12.54
N ALA A 63 -0.06 -13.29 12.52
CA ALA A 63 0.51 -13.92 11.35
C ALA A 63 0.09 -15.39 11.30
N LYS A 64 -0.41 -15.83 10.14
CA LYS A 64 -0.70 -17.24 9.87
C LYS A 64 0.12 -17.70 8.66
N GLY A 65 1.32 -18.21 8.90
CA GLY A 65 2.23 -18.55 7.83
C GLY A 65 2.62 -17.31 7.06
N ARG A 66 2.23 -17.24 5.77
CA ARG A 66 2.46 -16.08 4.92
C ARG A 66 1.35 -15.03 5.03
N ASP A 67 0.21 -15.40 5.55
CA ASP A 67 -1.00 -14.61 5.55
C ASP A 67 -1.19 -13.87 6.87
N LEU A 68 -2.13 -12.93 6.90
CA LEU A 68 -2.53 -12.23 8.12
C LEU A 68 -3.97 -12.58 8.47
N GLU A 69 -4.25 -12.61 9.76
CA GLU A 69 -5.59 -12.73 10.28
C GLU A 69 -5.88 -11.57 11.22
N PHE A 70 -6.97 -10.89 10.97
CA PHE A 70 -7.37 -9.70 11.74
C PHE A 70 -8.57 -10.00 12.61
N ALA A 71 -8.49 -9.60 13.86
CA ALA A 71 -9.64 -9.55 14.78
C ALA A 71 -10.02 -8.08 14.97
N LEU A 72 -11.11 -7.66 14.35
CA LEU A 72 -11.50 -6.25 14.24
C LEU A 72 -12.89 -5.97 14.81
N GLY A 73 -13.31 -6.77 15.79
CA GLY A 73 -14.63 -6.62 16.41
C GLY A 73 -15.78 -7.23 15.61
N TYR A 74 -15.47 -7.96 14.55
CA TYR A 74 -16.47 -8.74 13.82
C TYR A 74 -16.69 -10.10 14.49
N SER A 75 -17.80 -10.77 14.16
CA SER A 75 -18.14 -12.09 14.71
C SER A 75 -17.15 -13.19 14.31
N HIS A 76 -16.36 -12.96 13.27
CA HIS A 76 -15.35 -13.88 12.79
C HIS A 76 -14.04 -13.13 12.47
N PRO A 77 -12.88 -13.81 12.51
CA PRO A 77 -11.66 -13.19 12.05
C PRO A 77 -11.67 -12.97 10.54
N VAL A 78 -10.94 -11.96 10.07
CA VAL A 78 -10.83 -11.63 8.65
C VAL A 78 -9.44 -12.05 8.18
N PRO A 79 -9.34 -13.10 7.34
CA PRO A 79 -8.06 -13.51 6.78
C PRO A 79 -7.70 -12.66 5.56
N ILE A 80 -6.42 -12.34 5.42
CA ILE A 80 -5.86 -11.67 4.23
C ILE A 80 -4.73 -12.53 3.71
N GLU A 81 -4.89 -13.02 2.50
CA GLU A 81 -3.87 -13.84 1.83
C GLU A 81 -2.74 -12.95 1.31
N ALA A 82 -1.52 -13.46 1.41
CA ALA A 82 -0.35 -12.80 0.85
C ALA A 82 -0.26 -13.11 -0.65
N PRO A 83 -0.46 -12.11 -1.52
CA PRO A 83 -0.23 -12.32 -2.95
C PRO A 83 1.24 -12.59 -3.24
N GLU A 84 1.53 -13.11 -4.42
CA GLU A 84 2.89 -13.30 -4.87
C GLU A 84 3.63 -11.94 -4.89
N GLY A 85 4.83 -11.92 -4.33
CA GLY A 85 5.65 -10.70 -4.24
C GLY A 85 5.36 -9.82 -3.02
N ILE A 86 4.42 -10.19 -2.17
CA ILE A 86 4.11 -9.47 -0.93
C ILE A 86 4.51 -10.31 0.28
N THR A 87 5.15 -9.65 1.23
CA THR A 87 5.52 -10.23 2.52
C THR A 87 4.92 -9.41 3.64
N PHE A 88 4.31 -10.09 4.59
CA PHE A 88 3.77 -9.47 5.79
C PHE A 88 4.71 -9.74 6.97
N ALA A 89 4.90 -8.72 7.80
CA ALA A 89 5.64 -8.85 9.05
C ALA A 89 4.81 -8.27 10.19
N VAL A 90 4.66 -9.02 11.26
CA VAL A 90 3.91 -8.60 12.45
C VAL A 90 4.92 -8.33 13.56
N GLU A 91 5.06 -7.07 13.94
CA GLU A 91 5.95 -6.65 15.03
C GLU A 91 5.26 -6.79 16.39
N SER A 92 3.98 -6.49 16.42
CA SER A 92 3.16 -6.61 17.63
C SER A 92 1.71 -6.88 17.23
N PRO A 93 0.84 -7.27 18.16
CA PRO A 93 -0.59 -7.49 17.85
C PRO A 93 -1.30 -6.28 17.26
N THR A 94 -0.70 -5.08 17.37
CA THR A 94 -1.26 -3.84 16.86
C THR A 94 -0.42 -3.15 15.80
N LYS A 95 0.75 -3.70 15.48
CA LYS A 95 1.65 -3.13 14.47
C LYS A 95 2.11 -4.19 13.50
N PHE A 96 1.99 -3.89 12.23
CA PHE A 96 2.44 -4.79 11.17
C PHE A 96 2.94 -4.00 9.97
N SER A 97 3.64 -4.67 9.09
CA SER A 97 4.14 -4.05 7.86
C SER A 97 3.82 -4.92 6.65
N VAL A 98 3.66 -4.25 5.52
CA VAL A 98 3.47 -4.86 4.21
C VAL A 98 4.66 -4.48 3.36
N SER A 99 5.38 -5.45 2.83
CA SER A 99 6.57 -5.19 2.01
C SER A 99 6.51 -5.96 0.70
N GLY A 100 7.16 -5.41 -0.30
CA GLY A 100 7.23 -6.01 -1.63
C GLY A 100 8.11 -5.20 -2.55
N ILE A 101 8.33 -5.72 -3.76
CA ILE A 101 9.15 -5.06 -4.77
C ILE A 101 8.35 -4.11 -5.66
N ASP A 102 7.03 -4.29 -5.74
CA ASP A 102 6.15 -3.46 -6.54
C ASP A 102 5.41 -2.46 -5.67
N LYS A 103 5.70 -1.17 -5.86
CA LYS A 103 5.08 -0.08 -5.10
C LYS A 103 3.55 -0.07 -5.24
N GLN A 104 3.04 -0.30 -6.44
CA GLN A 104 1.59 -0.32 -6.67
C GLN A 104 0.91 -1.45 -5.91
N GLN A 105 1.49 -2.64 -5.93
CA GLN A 105 0.96 -3.80 -5.24
C GLN A 105 0.98 -3.60 -3.72
N VAL A 106 2.10 -3.13 -3.18
CA VAL A 106 2.21 -2.82 -1.74
C VAL A 106 1.18 -1.79 -1.33
N GLY A 107 1.03 -0.71 -2.10
CA GLY A 107 0.05 0.32 -1.83
C GLY A 107 -1.39 -0.18 -1.93
N GLN A 108 -1.70 -0.98 -2.94
CA GLN A 108 -3.05 -1.52 -3.13
C GLN A 108 -3.44 -2.48 -1.98
N ILE A 109 -2.55 -3.37 -1.61
CA ILE A 109 -2.79 -4.31 -0.51
C ILE A 109 -2.96 -3.56 0.82
N SER A 110 -2.10 -2.57 1.08
CA SER A 110 -2.21 -1.74 2.28
C SER A 110 -3.55 -1.00 2.33
N ALA A 111 -4.00 -0.44 1.21
CA ALA A 111 -5.28 0.22 1.11
C ALA A 111 -6.45 -0.74 1.32
N ASN A 112 -6.37 -1.95 0.79
CA ASN A 112 -7.40 -2.97 0.99
C ASN A 112 -7.50 -3.39 2.47
N ILE A 113 -6.37 -3.56 3.13
CA ILE A 113 -6.33 -3.86 4.56
C ILE A 113 -6.95 -2.72 5.37
N ARG A 114 -6.60 -1.47 5.05
CA ARG A 114 -7.20 -0.31 5.72
C ARG A 114 -8.72 -0.25 5.56
N ARG A 115 -9.24 -0.70 4.42
CA ARG A 115 -10.69 -0.75 4.16
C ARG A 115 -11.43 -1.74 5.03
N LEU A 116 -10.78 -2.74 5.58
CA LEU A 116 -11.43 -3.73 6.46
C LEU A 116 -12.06 -3.04 7.67
N ARG A 117 -11.37 -2.07 8.22
CA ARG A 117 -11.88 -1.26 9.33
C ARG A 117 -11.24 0.12 9.28
N ARG A 118 -11.86 1.05 8.59
CA ARG A 118 -11.36 2.43 8.49
C ARG A 118 -11.36 3.10 9.86
N PRO A 119 -10.39 4.00 10.12
CA PRO A 119 -10.38 4.74 11.36
C PRO A 119 -11.68 5.52 11.58
N ASP A 120 -12.25 5.36 12.76
CA ASP A 120 -13.44 6.09 13.17
C ASP A 120 -13.08 7.55 13.45
N PRO A 121 -13.78 8.53 12.87
CA PRO A 121 -13.48 9.94 13.11
C PRO A 121 -13.77 10.40 14.55
N TYR A 122 -14.54 9.64 15.31
CA TYR A 122 -14.89 10.02 16.69
C TYR A 122 -13.89 9.48 17.71
N LYS A 123 -13.53 8.21 17.63
CA LYS A 123 -12.64 7.55 18.60
C LYS A 123 -11.30 7.14 18.00
N GLY A 124 -11.17 7.15 16.68
CA GLY A 124 -9.94 6.77 15.99
C GLY A 124 -9.67 5.26 15.94
N LYS A 125 -10.66 4.43 16.25
CA LYS A 125 -10.53 2.98 16.19
C LYS A 125 -10.53 2.49 14.76
N GLY A 126 -9.58 1.63 14.41
CA GLY A 126 -9.48 1.04 13.10
C GLY A 126 -8.03 0.83 12.69
N ILE A 127 -7.83 0.49 11.42
CA ILE A 127 -6.51 0.27 10.84
C ILE A 127 -6.08 1.55 10.14
N ARG A 128 -4.88 2.03 10.41
CA ARG A 128 -4.32 3.22 9.76
C ARG A 128 -2.84 3.03 9.46
N TYR A 129 -2.31 3.87 8.58
CA TYR A 129 -0.88 3.92 8.32
C TYR A 129 -0.13 4.47 9.53
N GLU A 130 1.11 4.03 9.72
CA GLU A 130 1.94 4.56 10.79
C GLU A 130 2.11 6.08 10.60
N GLY A 131 1.83 6.84 11.66
CA GLY A 131 1.90 8.29 11.61
C GLY A 131 0.74 8.99 10.91
N GLU A 132 -0.26 8.25 10.41
CA GLU A 132 -1.44 8.86 9.82
C GLU A 132 -2.23 9.65 10.87
N GLN A 133 -2.51 10.90 10.57
CA GLN A 133 -3.34 11.74 11.43
C GLN A 133 -4.79 11.63 11.02
N ILE A 134 -5.63 11.21 11.95
CA ILE A 134 -7.06 11.08 11.72
C ILE A 134 -7.75 12.37 12.14
N ARG A 135 -8.45 12.99 11.19
CA ARG A 135 -9.26 14.17 11.51
C ARG A 135 -10.44 13.72 12.35
N ARG A 136 -10.38 14.05 13.63
CA ARG A 136 -11.43 13.70 14.56
C ARG A 136 -12.59 14.68 14.49
N LYS A 137 -13.79 14.14 14.62
CA LYS A 137 -15.01 14.93 14.77
C LYS A 137 -15.45 14.91 16.22
N VAL A 138 -16.06 15.99 16.66
CA VAL A 138 -16.70 16.05 17.97
C VAL A 138 -17.95 15.20 17.92
N GLY A 139 -18.06 14.23 18.83
CA GLY A 139 -19.24 13.40 18.91
C GLY A 139 -20.46 14.19 19.33
N LYS A 140 -21.66 13.61 19.13
CA LYS A 140 -22.89 14.14 19.70
C LYS A 140 -22.77 14.12 21.22
N THR A 141 -22.51 15.24 21.83
CA THR A 141 -22.37 15.32 23.28
C THR A 141 -23.70 15.29 24.02
N GLY A 142 -24.79 15.45 23.32
CA GLY A 142 -26.08 15.60 23.95
C GLY A 142 -26.17 16.86 24.78
N LYS A 143 -25.22 17.70 24.65
CA LYS A 143 -25.02 18.88 25.49
C LYS A 143 -24.20 19.92 24.83
#